data_9bf54118beb75150cc52b8aad925aa20
#
_entry.id   9bf54118beb75150cc52b8aad925aa20
#
_cell.length_a   1.000
_cell.length_b   1.000
_cell.length_c   1.000
_cell.angle_alpha   90.00
_cell.angle_beta   90.00
_cell.angle_gamma   90.00
#
_symmetry.space_group_name_H-M   'P 1'
#
loop_
_entity.id
_entity.type
_entity.pdbx_description
1 polymer ?
#
loop_
_entity_poly.entity_id
_entity_poly.type
_entity_poly.pdbx_seq_one_letter_code
_entity_poly.pdbx_strand_id
1 'polypeptide(L)'
;MSWNDVKSYLKQRKDILLPFGAVEEHGYHLPLSTDGDIASALAQSLSEKTGVAIAPIIWYGVSNTTRRYPGTIMVRFDSFKEYVKDILFSLKQSRFTTIYLLSGHLSSSHIVAIQEASRDIKEIKAFFLDFSKLDFLDILETKPFHACEAETSLMLYLNPQKVDMTKANDEKIIFEDYAVSGLRKTQSGVFGS
;
A
#
# COMPACT_ATOMS: atom_id res chain seq x y z
N MET A 1 12.53 11.04 13.13
CA MET A 1 14.01 11.19 13.22
C MET A 1 14.41 12.52 12.58
N SER A 2 15.31 13.27 13.21
CA SER A 2 15.98 14.42 12.60
C SER A 2 17.06 13.95 11.59
N TRP A 3 17.61 14.86 10.79
CA TRP A 3 18.72 14.50 9.88
C TRP A 3 19.96 13.99 10.64
N ASN A 4 20.17 14.44 11.85
CA ASN A 4 21.28 14.01 12.72
C ASN A 4 21.03 12.60 13.27
N ASP A 5 19.77 12.24 13.55
CA ASP A 5 19.41 10.87 13.95
C ASP A 5 19.64 9.90 12.78
N VAL A 6 19.25 10.30 11.56
CA VAL A 6 19.53 9.52 10.34
C VAL A 6 21.03 9.34 10.13
N LYS A 7 21.83 10.40 10.34
CA LYS A 7 23.30 10.32 10.27
C LYS A 7 23.88 9.32 11.27
N SER A 8 23.31 9.28 12.47
CA SER A 8 23.73 8.34 13.52
C SER A 8 23.29 6.91 13.21
N TYR A 9 22.06 6.74 12.73
CA TYR A 9 21.54 5.45 12.26
C TYR A 9 22.40 4.84 11.16
N LEU A 10 22.81 5.64 10.18
CA LEU A 10 23.62 5.21 9.03
C LEU A 10 25.05 4.78 9.38
N LYS A 11 25.52 5.04 10.60
CA LYS A 11 26.81 4.48 11.10
C LYS A 11 26.68 2.98 11.44
N GLN A 12 25.49 2.52 11.78
CA GLN A 12 25.22 1.15 12.24
C GLN A 12 24.44 0.32 11.21
N ARG A 13 23.47 0.95 10.52
CA ARG A 13 22.54 0.30 9.59
C ARG A 13 22.40 1.14 8.34
N LYS A 14 22.10 0.48 7.22
CA LYS A 14 21.92 1.14 5.91
C LYS A 14 20.65 0.69 5.22
N ASP A 15 19.68 0.22 6.00
CA ASP A 15 18.39 -0.26 5.55
C ASP A 15 17.28 0.69 5.98
N ILE A 16 16.18 0.74 5.21
CA ILE A 16 15.02 1.57 5.50
C ILE A 16 13.75 0.92 4.95
N LEU A 17 12.64 1.05 5.67
CA LEU A 17 11.30 0.77 5.18
C LEU A 17 10.74 1.99 4.48
N LEU A 18 10.21 1.80 3.28
CA LEU A 18 9.46 2.82 2.52
C LEU A 18 8.03 2.32 2.35
N PRO A 19 7.08 2.82 3.15
CA PRO A 19 5.68 2.43 3.06
C PRO A 19 4.93 3.21 1.96
N PHE A 20 3.98 2.53 1.32
CA PHE A 20 3.10 3.05 0.27
C PHE A 20 1.64 2.79 0.64
N GLY A 21 0.80 3.77 0.44
CA GLY A 21 -0.65 3.66 0.49
C GLY A 21 -1.31 4.14 -0.79
N ALA A 22 -2.61 4.33 -0.72
CA ALA A 22 -3.40 5.09 -1.69
C ALA A 22 -4.50 5.85 -0.97
N VAL A 23 -5.04 6.87 -1.64
CA VAL A 23 -6.30 7.51 -1.26
C VAL A 23 -7.33 6.97 -2.22
N GLU A 24 -8.03 5.94 -1.81
CA GLU A 24 -8.89 5.12 -2.65
C GLU A 24 -10.18 4.76 -1.92
N GLU A 25 -11.29 4.65 -2.67
CA GLU A 25 -12.52 4.14 -2.11
C GLU A 25 -12.36 2.71 -1.60
N HIS A 26 -12.99 2.38 -0.49
CA HIS A 26 -13.02 1.07 0.15
C HIS A 26 -14.42 0.73 0.66
N GLY A 27 -15.38 0.76 -0.26
CA GLY A 27 -16.79 0.58 0.08
C GLY A 27 -17.35 1.75 0.88
N TYR A 28 -18.51 1.52 1.49
CA TYR A 28 -19.17 2.55 2.30
C TYR A 28 -18.73 2.55 3.76
N HIS A 29 -18.05 1.51 4.21
CA HIS A 29 -17.75 1.25 5.61
C HIS A 29 -16.32 1.57 6.02
N LEU A 30 -15.38 1.67 5.08
CA LEU A 30 -13.97 1.96 5.33
C LEU A 30 -13.58 3.36 4.84
N PRO A 31 -12.58 4.00 5.46
CA PRO A 31 -12.11 5.31 5.03
C PRO A 31 -11.28 5.22 3.75
N LEU A 32 -11.21 6.33 3.01
CA LEU A 32 -10.34 6.46 1.82
C LEU A 32 -8.84 6.26 2.13
N SER A 33 -8.45 6.34 3.40
CA SER A 33 -7.07 6.20 3.87
C SER A 33 -6.69 4.76 4.24
N THR A 34 -7.56 3.77 4.02
CA THR A 34 -7.38 2.38 4.46
C THR A 34 -6.00 1.82 4.11
N ASP A 35 -5.58 1.90 2.86
CA ASP A 35 -4.26 1.42 2.41
C ASP A 35 -3.10 2.08 3.16
N GLY A 36 -3.19 3.39 3.33
CA GLY A 36 -2.16 4.15 4.03
C GLY A 36 -2.12 3.86 5.52
N ASP A 37 -3.27 3.71 6.15
CA ASP A 37 -3.38 3.37 7.58
C ASP A 37 -2.78 1.97 7.83
N ILE A 38 -3.12 0.98 6.99
CA ILE A 38 -2.58 -0.39 7.06
C ILE A 38 -1.06 -0.40 6.83
N ALA A 39 -0.58 0.24 5.75
CA ALA A 39 0.85 0.30 5.45
C ALA A 39 1.65 0.96 6.58
N SER A 40 1.13 2.04 7.15
CA SER A 40 1.77 2.75 8.26
C SER A 40 1.87 1.88 9.51
N ALA A 41 0.80 1.17 9.87
CA ALA A 41 0.77 0.30 11.04
C ALA A 41 1.69 -0.91 10.89
N LEU A 42 1.70 -1.54 9.70
CA LEU A 42 2.62 -2.64 9.40
C LEU A 42 4.09 -2.19 9.43
N ALA A 43 4.39 -1.03 8.83
CA ALA A 43 5.74 -0.46 8.88
C ALA A 43 6.18 -0.17 10.31
N GLN A 44 5.30 0.39 11.15
CA GLN A 44 5.57 0.65 12.55
C GLN A 44 5.86 -0.65 13.31
N SER A 45 5.01 -1.66 13.18
CA SER A 45 5.20 -2.96 13.82
C SER A 45 6.51 -3.65 13.41
N LEU A 46 6.85 -3.60 12.11
CA LEU A 46 8.11 -4.14 11.61
C LEU A 46 9.31 -3.37 12.18
N SER A 47 9.24 -2.05 12.21
CA SER A 47 10.30 -1.20 12.77
C SER A 47 10.55 -1.49 14.25
N GLU A 48 9.50 -1.62 15.05
CA GLU A 48 9.60 -1.94 16.48
C GLU A 48 10.26 -3.29 16.74
N LYS A 49 9.97 -4.28 15.90
CA LYS A 49 10.54 -5.64 16.02
C LYS A 49 11.96 -5.75 15.47
N THR A 50 12.33 -4.97 14.49
CA THR A 50 13.58 -5.14 13.73
C THR A 50 14.59 -4.02 13.93
N GLY A 51 14.15 -2.85 14.42
CA GLY A 51 14.95 -1.65 14.51
C GLY A 51 15.22 -0.96 13.15
N VAL A 52 14.55 -1.38 12.07
CA VAL A 52 14.67 -0.75 10.74
C VAL A 52 13.97 0.61 10.76
N ALA A 53 14.65 1.67 10.29
CA ALA A 53 14.06 3.00 10.18
C ALA A 53 12.92 3.02 9.15
N ILE A 54 11.93 3.91 9.37
CA ILE A 54 10.80 4.11 8.46
C ILE A 54 10.94 5.47 7.79
N ALA A 55 10.85 5.50 6.45
CA ALA A 55 10.66 6.71 5.68
C ALA A 55 9.19 7.20 5.81
N PRO A 56 8.91 8.50 5.62
CA PRO A 56 7.54 8.98 5.52
C PRO A 56 6.76 8.21 4.44
N ILE A 57 5.50 7.87 4.76
CA ILE A 57 4.65 7.14 3.84
C ILE A 57 4.32 7.95 2.59
N ILE A 58 4.25 7.26 1.45
CA ILE A 58 3.71 7.80 0.19
C ILE A 58 2.22 7.51 0.15
N TRP A 59 1.40 8.57 0.33
CA TRP A 59 -0.05 8.46 0.48
C TRP A 59 -0.82 8.30 -0.83
N TYR A 60 -0.28 8.76 -1.96
CA TYR A 60 -0.97 8.76 -3.24
C TYR A 60 -0.37 7.73 -4.17
N GLY A 61 -1.21 6.93 -4.80
CA GLY A 61 -0.83 5.81 -5.64
C GLY A 61 -1.55 5.73 -6.97
N VAL A 62 -1.45 4.58 -7.62
CA VAL A 62 -2.08 4.29 -8.91
C VAL A 62 -3.32 3.44 -8.69
N SER A 63 -4.50 4.05 -8.70
CA SER A 63 -5.81 3.43 -8.42
C SER A 63 -6.70 3.44 -9.66
N ASN A 64 -6.28 2.73 -10.71
CA ASN A 64 -6.96 2.75 -12.02
C ASN A 64 -8.39 2.21 -11.96
N THR A 65 -8.62 1.16 -11.17
CA THR A 65 -9.90 0.45 -11.09
C THR A 65 -10.99 1.31 -10.43
N THR A 66 -10.60 2.06 -9.42
CA THR A 66 -11.50 2.81 -8.52
C THR A 66 -11.52 4.32 -8.80
N ARG A 67 -10.76 4.78 -9.79
CA ARG A 67 -10.56 6.22 -10.10
C ARG A 67 -11.83 7.04 -10.36
N ARG A 68 -12.99 6.38 -10.62
CA ARG A 68 -14.28 7.04 -10.86
C ARG A 68 -15.15 7.17 -9.62
N TYR A 69 -14.74 6.56 -8.52
CA TYR A 69 -15.44 6.74 -7.26
C TYR A 69 -15.05 8.08 -6.63
N PRO A 70 -16.01 8.85 -6.12
CA PRO A 70 -15.73 10.11 -5.45
C PRO A 70 -14.76 9.93 -4.29
N GLY A 71 -13.77 10.82 -4.22
CA GLY A 71 -12.75 10.80 -3.16
C GLY A 71 -11.49 9.99 -3.50
N THR A 72 -11.52 9.08 -4.47
CA THR A 72 -10.29 8.43 -4.97
C THR A 72 -9.40 9.46 -5.66
N ILE A 73 -8.15 9.54 -5.22
CA ILE A 73 -7.13 10.45 -5.79
C ILE A 73 -6.02 9.61 -6.40
N MET A 74 -6.02 9.52 -7.72
CA MET A 74 -5.08 8.69 -8.47
C MET A 74 -3.94 9.52 -9.04
N VAL A 75 -2.71 9.02 -8.91
CA VAL A 75 -1.54 9.47 -9.68
C VAL A 75 -1.40 8.60 -10.92
N ARG A 76 -1.05 9.20 -12.06
CA ARG A 76 -0.80 8.44 -13.29
C ARG A 76 0.42 7.54 -13.12
N PHE A 77 0.39 6.37 -13.75
CA PHE A 77 1.44 5.34 -13.66
C PHE A 77 2.85 5.92 -13.86
N ASP A 78 3.10 6.59 -14.98
CA ASP A 78 4.44 7.11 -15.27
C ASP A 78 4.87 8.21 -14.28
N SER A 79 3.96 9.10 -13.89
CA SER A 79 4.24 10.14 -12.90
C SER A 79 4.57 9.54 -11.54
N PHE A 80 3.85 8.48 -11.13
CA PHE A 80 4.09 7.79 -9.89
C PHE A 80 5.42 7.02 -9.92
N LYS A 81 5.71 6.31 -11.01
CA LYS A 81 6.97 5.60 -11.21
C LYS A 81 8.17 6.54 -11.11
N GLU A 82 8.15 7.67 -11.81
CA GLU A 82 9.25 8.65 -11.76
C GLU A 82 9.38 9.28 -10.36
N TYR A 83 8.27 9.60 -9.70
CA TYR A 83 8.29 10.09 -8.32
C TYR A 83 8.94 9.08 -7.33
N VAL A 84 8.56 7.81 -7.42
CA VAL A 84 9.17 6.75 -6.60
C VAL A 84 10.66 6.62 -6.92
N LYS A 85 11.03 6.67 -8.19
CA LYS A 85 12.44 6.63 -8.63
C LYS A 85 13.27 7.77 -8.05
N ASP A 86 12.75 8.99 -8.02
CA ASP A 86 13.42 10.15 -7.41
C ASP A 86 13.64 9.95 -5.90
N ILE A 87 12.64 9.39 -5.20
CA ILE A 87 12.77 9.06 -3.77
C ILE A 87 13.85 8.00 -3.55
N LEU A 88 13.83 6.91 -4.32
CA LEU A 88 14.83 5.84 -4.21
C LEU A 88 16.25 6.37 -4.51
N PHE A 89 16.38 7.23 -5.51
CA PHE A 89 17.63 7.90 -5.83
C PHE A 89 18.14 8.78 -4.67
N SER A 90 17.25 9.54 -4.05
CA SER A 90 17.56 10.39 -2.88
C SER A 90 17.97 9.57 -1.66
N LEU A 91 17.32 8.42 -1.43
CA LEU A 91 17.71 7.48 -0.37
C LEU A 91 19.10 6.90 -0.63
N LYS A 92 19.41 6.54 -1.89
CA LYS A 92 20.76 6.12 -2.31
C LYS A 92 21.80 7.20 -2.04
N GLN A 93 21.54 8.44 -2.43
CA GLN A 93 22.45 9.57 -2.15
C GLN A 93 22.68 9.74 -0.64
N SER A 94 21.68 9.47 0.17
CA SER A 94 21.77 9.47 1.64
C SER A 94 22.51 8.25 2.20
N ARG A 95 23.04 7.35 1.34
CA ARG A 95 23.80 6.14 1.68
C ARG A 95 22.99 4.97 2.25
N PHE A 96 21.68 4.94 2.05
CA PHE A 96 20.93 3.71 2.21
C PHE A 96 21.27 2.74 1.08
N THR A 97 21.45 1.47 1.40
CA THR A 97 21.80 0.41 0.44
C THR A 97 20.75 -0.68 0.34
N THR A 98 19.85 -0.74 1.30
CA THR A 98 18.74 -1.70 1.32
C THR A 98 17.45 -0.97 1.60
N ILE A 99 16.44 -1.16 0.74
CA ILE A 99 15.13 -0.54 0.89
C ILE A 99 14.07 -1.64 0.87
N TYR A 100 13.28 -1.69 1.93
CA TYR A 100 12.11 -2.55 2.00
C TYR A 100 10.88 -1.74 1.58
N LEU A 101 10.25 -2.15 0.49
CA LEU A 101 9.09 -1.51 -0.11
C LEU A 101 7.83 -2.23 0.41
N LEU A 102 7.01 -1.56 1.17
CA LEU A 102 5.81 -2.12 1.80
C LEU A 102 4.59 -1.35 1.32
N SER A 103 3.65 -1.99 0.64
CA SER A 103 2.44 -1.34 0.15
C SER A 103 1.18 -1.90 0.81
N GLY A 104 0.33 -1.03 1.33
CA GLY A 104 -1.04 -1.38 1.71
C GLY A 104 -1.95 -1.48 0.49
N HIS A 105 -1.61 -0.77 -0.60
CA HIS A 105 -2.34 -0.80 -1.86
C HIS A 105 -1.77 -1.85 -2.81
N LEU A 106 -2.53 -2.90 -3.09
CA LEU A 106 -2.06 -4.06 -3.86
C LEU A 106 -2.55 -4.06 -5.32
N SER A 107 -2.99 -2.93 -5.86
CA SER A 107 -3.31 -2.80 -7.29
C SER A 107 -2.11 -3.15 -8.16
N SER A 108 -2.30 -4.00 -9.16
CA SER A 108 -1.22 -4.48 -10.03
C SER A 108 -0.44 -3.34 -10.68
N SER A 109 -1.11 -2.30 -11.16
CA SER A 109 -0.45 -1.14 -11.78
C SER A 109 0.40 -0.36 -10.77
N HIS A 110 -0.03 -0.26 -9.52
CA HIS A 110 0.73 0.39 -8.45
C HIS A 110 2.00 -0.39 -8.12
N ILE A 111 1.85 -1.70 -7.91
CA ILE A 111 2.98 -2.60 -7.62
C ILE A 111 4.00 -2.61 -8.76
N VAL A 112 3.55 -2.71 -10.00
CA VAL A 112 4.44 -2.70 -11.18
C VAL A 112 5.20 -1.38 -11.27
N ALA A 113 4.56 -0.23 -11.03
CA ALA A 113 5.25 1.07 -11.04
C ALA A 113 6.36 1.14 -9.98
N ILE A 114 6.12 0.65 -8.75
CA ILE A 114 7.13 0.57 -7.69
C ILE A 114 8.28 -0.36 -8.10
N GLN A 115 7.97 -1.53 -8.66
CA GLN A 115 8.97 -2.50 -9.08
C GLN A 115 9.83 -1.98 -10.23
N GLU A 116 9.23 -1.32 -11.24
CA GLU A 116 9.97 -0.71 -12.35
C GLU A 116 10.88 0.41 -11.86
N ALA A 117 10.37 1.32 -11.00
CA ALA A 117 11.17 2.36 -10.39
C ALA A 117 12.40 1.79 -9.65
N SER A 118 12.22 0.66 -8.97
CA SER A 118 13.29 0.01 -8.19
C SER A 118 14.37 -0.60 -9.09
N ARG A 119 13.99 -1.19 -10.23
CA ARG A 119 14.92 -1.83 -11.17
C ARG A 119 15.88 -0.83 -11.81
N ASP A 120 15.44 0.41 -11.97
CA ASP A 120 16.22 1.48 -12.59
C ASP A 120 17.34 2.00 -11.67
N ILE A 121 17.27 1.75 -10.37
CA ILE A 121 18.26 2.23 -9.40
C ILE A 121 19.33 1.16 -9.14
N LYS A 122 20.48 1.30 -9.78
CA LYS A 122 21.65 0.44 -9.53
C LYS A 122 22.22 0.68 -8.13
N GLU A 123 22.88 -0.36 -7.56
CA GLU A 123 23.58 -0.32 -6.28
C GLU A 123 22.69 -0.21 -5.03
N ILE A 124 21.36 -0.36 -5.19
CA ILE A 124 20.41 -0.55 -4.08
C ILE A 124 19.83 -1.96 -4.16
N LYS A 125 19.69 -2.60 -3.00
CA LYS A 125 18.88 -3.80 -2.86
C LYS A 125 17.46 -3.37 -2.47
N ALA A 126 16.52 -3.47 -3.39
CA ALA A 126 15.10 -3.21 -3.14
C ALA A 126 14.35 -4.53 -2.97
N PHE A 127 13.64 -4.68 -1.86
CA PHE A 127 12.82 -5.85 -1.56
C PHE A 127 11.37 -5.41 -1.42
N PHE A 128 10.51 -5.90 -2.30
CA PHE A 128 9.07 -5.71 -2.17
C PHE A 128 8.51 -6.72 -1.16
N LEU A 129 7.96 -6.22 -0.06
CA LEU A 129 7.34 -7.04 0.98
C LEU A 129 5.89 -7.29 0.59
N ASP A 130 5.65 -8.41 -0.07
CA ASP A 130 4.34 -8.81 -0.57
C ASP A 130 3.60 -9.65 0.48
N PHE A 131 2.84 -8.99 1.33
CA PHE A 131 2.07 -9.67 2.35
C PHE A 131 0.82 -10.38 1.81
N SER A 132 0.40 -10.10 0.56
CA SER A 132 -0.69 -10.86 -0.08
C SER A 132 -0.34 -12.33 -0.32
N LYS A 133 0.95 -12.67 -0.24
CA LYS A 133 1.46 -14.05 -0.35
C LYS A 133 1.49 -14.80 0.98
N LEU A 134 1.15 -14.14 2.07
CA LEU A 134 0.98 -14.84 3.34
C LEU A 134 -0.28 -15.69 3.26
N ASP A 135 -0.21 -16.86 3.88
CA ASP A 135 -1.38 -17.75 3.96
C ASP A 135 -2.33 -17.22 5.03
N PHE A 136 -3.46 -16.72 4.59
CA PHE A 136 -4.53 -16.23 5.47
C PHE A 136 -5.71 -17.20 5.56
N LEU A 137 -5.63 -18.39 4.92
CA LEU A 137 -6.76 -19.32 4.81
C LEU A 137 -7.23 -19.84 6.17
N ASP A 138 -6.33 -19.89 7.16
CA ASP A 138 -6.69 -20.28 8.53
C ASP A 138 -7.30 -19.14 9.37
N ILE A 139 -7.31 -17.90 8.84
CA ILE A 139 -7.74 -16.71 9.59
C ILE A 139 -8.96 -16.06 8.94
N LEU A 140 -9.03 -16.03 7.62
CA LEU A 140 -10.09 -15.39 6.86
C LEU A 140 -11.11 -16.40 6.34
N GLU A 141 -12.38 -16.04 6.39
CA GLU A 141 -13.48 -16.83 5.79
C GLU A 141 -13.57 -16.64 4.28
N THR A 142 -13.05 -15.51 3.78
CA THR A 142 -13.14 -15.12 2.37
C THR A 142 -11.77 -14.87 1.75
N LYS A 143 -11.69 -14.95 0.42
CA LYS A 143 -10.45 -14.62 -0.29
C LYS A 143 -10.22 -13.11 -0.28
N PRO A 144 -9.01 -12.65 0.14
CA PRO A 144 -8.69 -11.24 0.13
C PRO A 144 -8.78 -10.65 -1.29
N PHE A 145 -9.46 -9.50 -1.42
CA PHE A 145 -9.49 -8.76 -2.68
C PHE A 145 -9.46 -7.24 -2.44
N HIS A 146 -10.59 -6.54 -2.35
CA HIS A 146 -10.66 -5.09 -2.13
C HIS A 146 -11.86 -4.72 -1.27
N ALA A 147 -11.66 -3.85 -0.29
CA ALA A 147 -12.65 -3.50 0.74
C ALA A 147 -13.27 -4.73 1.42
N CYS A 148 -12.47 -5.79 1.54
CA CYS A 148 -12.88 -7.12 1.93
C CYS A 148 -12.68 -7.38 3.42
N GLU A 149 -12.97 -8.62 3.85
CA GLU A 149 -12.78 -9.08 5.23
C GLU A 149 -11.36 -8.78 5.77
N ALA A 150 -10.32 -9.00 4.97
CA ALA A 150 -8.94 -8.78 5.41
C ALA A 150 -8.67 -7.32 5.80
N GLU A 151 -9.02 -6.37 4.93
CA GLU A 151 -8.83 -4.94 5.17
C GLU A 151 -9.75 -4.44 6.27
N THR A 152 -11.00 -4.90 6.28
CA THR A 152 -11.97 -4.55 7.32
C THR A 152 -11.49 -5.02 8.69
N SER A 153 -11.03 -6.26 8.82
CA SER A 153 -10.50 -6.82 10.07
C SER A 153 -9.28 -6.06 10.57
N LEU A 154 -8.34 -5.74 9.66
CA LEU A 154 -7.17 -4.93 9.99
C LEU A 154 -7.59 -3.54 10.47
N MET A 155 -8.51 -2.87 9.78
CA MET A 155 -8.97 -1.53 10.16
C MET A 155 -9.77 -1.53 11.47
N LEU A 156 -10.58 -2.56 11.74
CA LEU A 156 -11.25 -2.73 13.03
C LEU A 156 -10.25 -2.90 14.19
N TYR A 157 -9.13 -3.57 13.94
CA TYR A 157 -8.06 -3.70 14.92
C TYR A 157 -7.27 -2.39 15.11
N LEU A 158 -6.90 -1.73 14.01
CA LEU A 158 -6.04 -0.55 14.03
C LEU A 158 -6.76 0.74 14.41
N ASN A 159 -7.92 0.96 13.81
CA ASN A 159 -8.69 2.21 13.91
C ASN A 159 -10.21 1.95 13.89
N PRO A 160 -10.79 1.24 14.89
CA PRO A 160 -12.19 0.86 14.87
C PRO A 160 -13.15 2.06 14.74
N GLN A 161 -12.75 3.23 15.23
CA GLN A 161 -13.54 4.48 15.13
C GLN A 161 -13.67 5.02 13.69
N LYS A 162 -12.86 4.53 12.74
CA LYS A 162 -12.93 4.89 11.33
C LYS A 162 -13.79 3.92 10.51
N VAL A 163 -14.27 2.83 11.11
CA VAL A 163 -15.03 1.77 10.43
C VAL A 163 -16.50 1.85 10.82
N ASP A 164 -17.39 1.92 9.84
CA ASP A 164 -18.82 1.93 10.06
C ASP A 164 -19.45 0.63 9.52
N MET A 165 -19.45 -0.42 10.35
CA MET A 165 -19.98 -1.73 9.97
C MET A 165 -21.47 -1.73 9.61
N THR A 166 -22.24 -0.69 9.99
CA THR A 166 -23.66 -0.58 9.58
C THR A 166 -23.81 -0.31 8.09
N LYS A 167 -22.73 0.10 7.42
CA LYS A 167 -22.65 0.37 5.98
C LYS A 167 -21.94 -0.72 5.20
N ALA A 168 -21.42 -1.74 5.88
CA ALA A 168 -20.79 -2.87 5.19
C ALA A 168 -21.83 -3.64 4.37
N ASN A 169 -21.47 -4.04 3.17
CA ASN A 169 -22.29 -4.86 2.30
C ASN A 169 -21.46 -5.82 1.49
N ASP A 170 -22.06 -6.95 1.13
CA ASP A 170 -21.46 -7.94 0.24
C ASP A 170 -21.84 -7.64 -1.20
N GLU A 171 -20.86 -7.43 -2.04
CA GLU A 171 -21.08 -7.21 -3.46
C GLU A 171 -20.15 -8.11 -4.28
N LYS A 172 -20.74 -9.05 -5.03
CA LYS A 172 -19.93 -9.99 -5.84
C LYS A 172 -19.65 -9.37 -7.20
N ILE A 173 -18.39 -9.37 -7.59
CA ILE A 173 -18.00 -9.03 -8.96
C ILE A 173 -18.40 -10.18 -9.88
N ILE A 174 -19.19 -9.86 -10.89
CA ILE A 174 -19.36 -10.72 -12.05
C ILE A 174 -18.29 -10.27 -13.06
N PHE A 175 -17.22 -11.04 -13.18
CA PHE A 175 -16.24 -10.84 -14.25
C PHE A 175 -16.85 -11.34 -15.55
N GLU A 176 -17.48 -10.44 -16.29
CA GLU A 176 -17.78 -10.66 -17.69
C GLU A 176 -16.48 -10.48 -18.47
N ASP A 177 -16.06 -11.54 -19.13
CA ASP A 177 -14.94 -11.66 -20.09
C ASP A 177 -13.94 -10.51 -20.20
N TYR A 178 -12.68 -10.77 -19.84
CA TYR A 178 -11.48 -9.99 -20.18
C TYR A 178 -11.61 -8.46 -20.22
N ALA A 179 -12.50 -7.90 -19.44
CA ALA A 179 -12.69 -6.46 -19.42
C ALA A 179 -11.42 -5.79 -18.90
N VAL A 180 -10.65 -5.22 -19.81
CA VAL A 180 -9.44 -4.43 -19.56
C VAL A 180 -9.74 -3.23 -18.64
N SER A 181 -10.99 -2.80 -18.55
CA SER A 181 -11.42 -1.72 -17.67
C SER A 181 -12.20 -2.26 -16.48
N GLY A 182 -11.56 -2.38 -15.33
CA GLY A 182 -12.22 -2.64 -14.04
C GLY A 182 -13.02 -1.47 -13.49
N LEU A 183 -13.29 -0.46 -14.31
CA LEU A 183 -13.87 0.80 -13.88
C LEU A 183 -15.31 0.62 -13.41
N ARG A 184 -15.55 0.87 -12.12
CA ARG A 184 -16.87 0.95 -11.50
C ARG A 184 -17.72 -0.31 -11.72
N LYS A 185 -17.18 -1.45 -11.26
CA LYS A 185 -17.84 -2.76 -11.42
C LYS A 185 -18.89 -3.05 -10.36
N THR A 186 -18.87 -2.32 -9.26
CA THR A 186 -19.84 -2.42 -8.20
C THR A 186 -20.38 -1.03 -7.84
N GLN A 187 -21.51 -0.95 -7.17
CA GLN A 187 -22.07 0.35 -6.74
C GLN A 187 -21.36 0.87 -5.51
N SER A 188 -21.02 -0.02 -4.58
CA SER A 188 -20.42 0.32 -3.29
C SER A 188 -18.90 0.50 -3.34
N GLY A 189 -18.23 -0.02 -4.39
CA GLY A 189 -16.77 -0.09 -4.43
C GLY A 189 -16.20 -1.34 -3.77
N VAL A 190 -17.03 -2.21 -3.22
CA VAL A 190 -16.61 -3.50 -2.66
C VAL A 190 -16.40 -4.51 -3.78
N PHE A 191 -15.26 -5.19 -3.75
CA PHE A 191 -14.91 -6.28 -4.66
C PHE A 191 -14.63 -7.54 -3.84
N GLY A 192 -15.67 -8.25 -3.50
CA GLY A 192 -15.62 -9.45 -2.66
C GLY A 192 -16.58 -9.38 -1.48
N SER A 193 -16.50 -10.35 -0.62
CA SER A 193 -17.22 -10.45 0.64
C SER A 193 -16.28 -10.47 1.84
#